data_4dd3fbcb0c7b654cdae26af1665953bd
#
_entry.id   4dd3fbcb0c7b654cdae26af1665953bd
#
_cell.length_a   1.000
_cell.length_b   1.000
_cell.length_c   1.000
_cell.angle_alpha   90.00
_cell.angle_beta   90.00
_cell.angle_gamma   90.00
#
_symmetry.space_group_name_H-M   'P 1'
#
loop_
_entity.id
_entity.type
_entity.pdbx_description
1 polymer ?
#
loop_
_entity_poly.entity_id
_entity_poly.type
_entity_poly.pdbx_seq_one_letter_code
_entity_poly.pdbx_strand_id
1 'polypeptide(L)'
;MKKTFFLFVTSMFLLHSCSSDDNGGGTTPDPEPDGTPEPTVSVQLVSNAIHGQILTDGDGNSLYFFSKDQDGQSACGEAGDCISIWPLFYAEDLTLGEGLSASDFGEITREDGYKQTTYQGWPLYYFMSDNAPGDTNGDDVNNIWYVAKPDYSLMYAREQLVGHDGNNYLGDYTVGDGETSYIVDINGRTLYTFINDTKDQNNFTAPDFSNNGVWPIAEITLDQIPSILDNADFGTINVYGRTQLTFRGWPLYYFGQDAVRGDNKGVSFPAPGVWPVANVDTPVAPVAEAESTVKLADNETHGKILTDTEGNSLYFFSKDQDGQSACGEAGGCIDTWPVIYVEDLILDEGLSASDFGEITREDGAKQTTYKGWPLYYFMSDNAPGDTNGDDVNNVWYVAKPDYSLMYAREQLVGHDGNNYLSNYTVGEGETSYIVDIDGRTLYTFANDTNGQNNFTAPDFSNNGVWPIAEITLDQIPSILDSADFGTIDVHGRTQLTYRGWPLYYFGQDAERGDNKGVSFPNPGVWPIANVDTPTAP
;
A
#
# COMPACT_ATOMS: atom_id res chain seq x y z
N MET A 1 -40.49 21.32 12.57
CA MET A 1 -41.38 21.81 13.64
C MET A 1 -40.57 22.65 14.64
N LYS A 2 -41.02 23.92 14.82
CA LYS A 2 -40.78 24.84 15.94
C LYS A 2 -39.33 25.23 16.22
N LYS A 3 -38.92 26.43 16.33
CA LYS A 3 -39.32 27.87 16.29
C LYS A 3 -38.16 28.61 16.92
N THR A 4 -37.54 29.52 16.18
CA THR A 4 -37.39 30.94 16.38
C THR A 4 -37.29 31.43 17.83
N PHE A 5 -36.20 32.15 18.16
CA PHE A 5 -36.33 33.37 18.96
C PHE A 5 -35.24 34.42 18.59
N PHE A 6 -35.71 35.55 18.14
CA PHE A 6 -35.02 36.83 17.96
C PHE A 6 -34.91 37.56 19.30
N LEU A 7 -33.81 38.24 19.55
CA LEU A 7 -33.84 39.36 20.46
C LEU A 7 -32.97 40.51 19.94
N PHE A 8 -33.67 41.54 19.50
CA PHE A 8 -33.21 42.91 19.28
C PHE A 8 -33.01 43.59 20.64
N VAL A 9 -31.93 44.34 20.83
CA VAL A 9 -31.89 45.43 21.80
C VAL A 9 -31.25 46.63 21.13
N THR A 10 -32.10 47.62 20.93
CA THR A 10 -31.86 49.00 20.55
C THR A 10 -31.66 49.81 21.82
N SER A 11 -30.71 50.73 21.87
CA SER A 11 -30.81 51.98 22.65
C SER A 11 -29.51 52.76 22.50
N MET A 12 -29.43 53.94 22.23
CA MET A 12 -30.16 55.17 22.27
C MET A 12 -29.13 56.31 22.48
N PHE A 13 -29.15 57.21 21.56
CA PHE A 13 -28.44 58.48 21.55
C PHE A 13 -28.72 59.30 22.83
N LEU A 14 -27.69 60.01 23.32
CA LEU A 14 -27.88 61.24 24.04
C LEU A 14 -26.82 62.29 23.63
N LEU A 15 -27.28 63.27 22.93
CA LEU A 15 -26.64 64.53 22.69
C LEU A 15 -26.73 65.40 23.97
N HIS A 16 -25.65 66.05 24.33
CA HIS A 16 -25.74 67.30 25.14
C HIS A 16 -24.86 68.38 24.53
N SER A 17 -25.49 69.50 24.32
CA SER A 17 -25.04 70.73 23.70
C SER A 17 -24.81 71.80 24.76
N CYS A 18 -23.86 72.68 24.44
CA CYS A 18 -23.72 74.14 24.86
C CYS A 18 -23.31 74.42 26.31
N SER A 19 -22.48 75.39 26.60
CA SER A 19 -22.32 76.73 26.03
C SER A 19 -21.05 77.43 26.54
N SER A 20 -20.58 78.33 25.77
CA SER A 20 -19.63 79.40 25.92
C SER A 20 -19.47 80.01 27.32
N ASP A 21 -18.23 80.44 27.68
CA ASP A 21 -17.93 81.87 27.89
C ASP A 21 -16.42 82.18 27.94
N ASP A 22 -16.10 83.36 27.49
CA ASP A 22 -14.89 84.06 27.20
C ASP A 22 -13.78 84.13 28.28
N ASN A 23 -12.57 84.32 27.82
CA ASN A 23 -11.55 85.34 27.99
C ASN A 23 -10.13 84.85 28.35
N GLY A 24 -9.19 85.36 27.54
CA GLY A 24 -7.82 85.57 28.01
C GLY A 24 -6.68 85.03 27.15
N GLY A 25 -6.16 85.95 26.31
CA GLY A 25 -5.06 85.79 25.39
C GLY A 25 -3.81 85.13 25.89
N GLY A 26 -3.24 84.31 24.98
CA GLY A 26 -1.91 83.75 25.03
C GLY A 26 -1.64 83.12 23.68
N THR A 27 -1.03 83.87 22.77
CA THR A 27 -0.46 83.32 21.51
C THR A 27 0.67 82.44 21.82
N THR A 28 0.45 81.10 21.80
CA THR A 28 1.48 80.13 21.51
C THR A 28 1.48 79.89 20.01
N PRO A 29 2.65 79.88 19.34
CA PRO A 29 2.70 79.53 17.93
C PRO A 29 2.22 78.05 17.77
N ASP A 30 1.33 77.83 16.81
CA ASP A 30 1.00 76.54 16.25
C ASP A 30 2.35 75.85 15.88
N PRO A 31 2.63 74.62 16.29
CA PRO A 31 3.77 73.88 15.73
C PRO A 31 3.49 73.77 14.23
N GLU A 32 4.39 74.34 13.42
CA GLU A 32 4.46 73.98 12.00
C GLU A 32 4.43 72.49 11.89
N PRO A 33 3.64 71.92 10.94
CA PRO A 33 3.76 70.47 10.65
C PRO A 33 5.21 70.26 10.22
N ASP A 34 5.91 69.40 10.98
CA ASP A 34 7.23 68.90 10.64
C ASP A 34 7.09 68.17 9.30
N GLY A 35 7.41 68.90 8.22
CA GLY A 35 7.31 68.38 6.85
C GLY A 35 8.49 67.53 6.45
N THR A 36 8.92 66.63 7.31
CA THR A 36 9.68 65.47 6.86
C THR A 36 8.71 64.56 6.11
N PRO A 37 8.83 64.41 4.79
CA PRO A 37 8.02 63.41 4.08
C PRO A 37 8.22 62.07 4.78
N GLU A 38 7.14 61.43 5.21
CA GLU A 38 7.22 60.06 5.64
C GLU A 38 7.95 59.26 4.53
N PRO A 39 8.91 58.40 4.89
CA PRO A 39 9.61 57.63 3.88
C PRO A 39 8.59 56.83 3.07
N THR A 40 8.55 57.07 1.76
CA THR A 40 7.68 56.31 0.86
C THR A 40 8.08 54.84 0.91
N VAL A 41 7.14 53.97 1.26
CA VAL A 41 7.34 52.51 1.29
C VAL A 41 7.63 52.05 -0.13
N SER A 42 8.70 51.26 -0.30
CA SER A 42 9.08 50.70 -1.61
C SER A 42 8.35 49.39 -1.92
N VAL A 43 8.16 48.53 -0.89
CA VAL A 43 7.43 47.25 -0.98
C VAL A 43 6.53 47.10 0.23
N GLN A 44 5.30 46.67 0.02
CA GLN A 44 4.32 46.44 1.07
C GLN A 44 3.49 45.17 0.82
N LEU A 45 2.79 44.69 1.86
CA LEU A 45 1.82 43.61 1.78
C LEU A 45 0.42 44.19 1.60
N VAL A 46 -0.32 43.70 0.61
CA VAL A 46 -1.70 44.06 0.35
C VAL A 46 -2.58 42.81 0.35
N SER A 47 -3.74 42.93 1.01
CA SER A 47 -4.74 41.84 0.98
C SER A 47 -5.46 41.80 -0.36
N ASN A 48 -5.30 40.73 -1.12
CA ASN A 48 -6.01 40.43 -2.35
C ASN A 48 -7.12 39.40 -2.08
N ALA A 49 -8.30 39.60 -2.69
CA ALA A 49 -9.48 38.75 -2.44
C ALA A 49 -9.31 37.29 -2.96
N ILE A 50 -8.43 37.08 -3.94
CA ILE A 50 -8.20 35.78 -4.58
C ILE A 50 -6.94 35.13 -4.01
N HIS A 51 -5.85 35.89 -3.84
CA HIS A 51 -4.52 35.38 -3.56
C HIS A 51 -4.06 35.53 -2.10
N GLY A 52 -4.89 36.10 -1.23
CA GLY A 52 -4.50 36.40 0.16
C GLY A 52 -3.54 37.61 0.22
N GLN A 53 -2.47 37.51 1.01
CA GLN A 53 -1.45 38.54 1.08
C GLN A 53 -0.52 38.43 -0.15
N ILE A 54 -0.35 39.59 -0.84
CA ILE A 54 0.56 39.70 -1.99
C ILE A 54 1.56 40.82 -1.78
N LEU A 55 2.71 40.73 -2.44
CA LEU A 55 3.68 41.81 -2.49
C LEU A 55 3.27 42.82 -3.56
N THR A 56 3.30 44.07 -3.19
CA THR A 56 3.11 45.20 -4.11
C THR A 56 4.21 46.22 -3.91
N ASP A 57 4.40 47.12 -4.88
CA ASP A 57 5.17 48.34 -4.63
C ASP A 57 4.41 49.33 -3.71
N GLY A 58 4.99 50.47 -3.42
CA GLY A 58 4.40 51.50 -2.56
C GLY A 58 3.12 52.15 -3.12
N ASP A 59 2.89 52.05 -4.42
CA ASP A 59 1.70 52.56 -5.11
C ASP A 59 0.60 51.48 -5.21
N GLY A 60 0.91 50.23 -4.77
CA GLY A 60 -0.01 49.10 -4.76
C GLY A 60 -0.01 48.28 -6.04
N ASN A 61 0.95 48.47 -6.94
CA ASN A 61 1.09 47.61 -8.13
C ASN A 61 1.66 46.24 -7.73
N SER A 62 1.02 45.18 -8.20
CA SER A 62 1.40 43.79 -7.86
C SER A 62 2.77 43.40 -8.42
N LEU A 63 3.51 42.61 -7.62
CA LEU A 63 4.79 42.07 -8.01
C LEU A 63 4.67 40.56 -8.32
N TYR A 64 5.54 40.04 -9.20
CA TYR A 64 5.47 38.71 -9.73
C TYR A 64 6.82 37.99 -9.70
N PHE A 65 6.76 36.65 -9.60
CA PHE A 65 7.88 35.74 -9.80
C PHE A 65 7.80 35.07 -11.17
N PHE A 66 8.95 34.77 -11.75
CA PHE A 66 9.09 34.05 -12.99
C PHE A 66 9.66 32.64 -12.74
N SER A 67 8.97 31.58 -13.22
CA SER A 67 9.37 30.19 -13.05
C SER A 67 10.76 29.83 -13.56
N LYS A 68 11.29 30.61 -14.50
CA LYS A 68 12.62 30.38 -15.07
C LYS A 68 13.75 31.06 -14.28
N ASP A 69 13.41 31.73 -13.22
CA ASP A 69 14.39 32.40 -12.34
C ASP A 69 14.74 31.52 -11.12
N GLN A 70 14.61 30.21 -11.24
CA GLN A 70 14.85 29.28 -10.14
C GLN A 70 16.27 29.43 -9.55
N ASP A 71 17.25 29.65 -10.41
CA ASP A 71 18.66 29.86 -10.01
C ASP A 71 18.91 31.21 -9.33
N GLY A 72 17.88 32.05 -9.23
CA GLY A 72 17.96 33.39 -8.66
C GLY A 72 18.48 34.45 -9.61
N GLN A 73 18.68 34.11 -10.89
CA GLN A 73 19.01 35.07 -11.93
C GLN A 73 17.78 35.35 -12.79
N SER A 74 17.76 36.50 -13.44
CA SER A 74 16.64 36.89 -14.29
C SER A 74 16.78 36.32 -15.69
N ALA A 75 15.91 35.38 -16.03
CA ALA A 75 15.81 34.81 -17.38
C ALA A 75 14.96 35.68 -18.36
N CYS A 76 14.23 36.67 -17.84
CA CYS A 76 13.45 37.62 -18.64
C CYS A 76 14.37 38.70 -19.26
N GLY A 77 14.95 38.40 -20.45
CA GLY A 77 15.86 39.32 -21.16
C GLY A 77 15.17 40.22 -22.19
N GLU A 78 15.96 41.07 -22.88
CA GLU A 78 15.48 41.90 -23.99
C GLU A 78 15.05 41.07 -25.20
N ALA A 79 15.58 39.88 -25.35
CA ALA A 79 15.21 38.97 -26.42
C ALA A 79 13.76 38.47 -26.20
N GLY A 80 12.88 38.71 -27.22
CA GLY A 80 11.50 38.23 -27.19
C GLY A 80 10.51 39.17 -26.46
N ASP A 81 10.84 40.41 -26.25
CA ASP A 81 9.98 41.44 -25.63
C ASP A 81 9.53 41.15 -24.19
N CYS A 82 10.23 40.23 -23.49
CA CYS A 82 9.87 39.82 -22.14
C CYS A 82 9.78 41.04 -21.19
N ILE A 83 10.83 41.89 -21.16
CA ILE A 83 10.88 43.08 -20.30
C ILE A 83 9.79 44.10 -20.65
N SER A 84 9.37 44.14 -21.91
CA SER A 84 8.29 45.06 -22.33
C SER A 84 6.94 44.65 -21.75
N ILE A 85 6.73 43.34 -21.51
CA ILE A 85 5.49 42.79 -20.93
C ILE A 85 5.63 42.65 -19.43
N TRP A 86 6.83 42.30 -18.95
CA TRP A 86 7.16 42.08 -17.55
C TRP A 86 8.29 43.04 -17.10
N PRO A 87 8.00 44.31 -16.86
CA PRO A 87 9.00 45.30 -16.42
C PRO A 87 9.64 44.87 -15.10
N LEU A 88 10.93 45.19 -14.95
CA LEU A 88 11.67 44.91 -13.72
C LEU A 88 11.19 45.74 -12.55
N PHE A 89 11.17 45.16 -11.36
CA PHE A 89 11.10 45.91 -10.12
C PHE A 89 12.49 46.12 -9.53
N TYR A 90 12.88 47.38 -9.29
CA TYR A 90 14.10 47.74 -8.59
C TYR A 90 13.88 48.89 -7.61
N ALA A 91 14.30 48.73 -6.37
CA ALA A 91 14.29 49.78 -5.35
C ALA A 91 15.72 49.93 -4.79
N GLU A 92 16.36 51.10 -5.09
CA GLU A 92 17.73 51.37 -4.64
C GLU A 92 17.79 51.56 -3.12
N ASP A 93 16.86 52.32 -2.55
CA ASP A 93 16.69 52.51 -1.12
C ASP A 93 15.43 51.76 -0.66
N LEU A 94 15.60 50.48 -0.33
CA LEU A 94 14.48 49.59 -0.01
C LEU A 94 13.85 49.99 1.34
N THR A 95 12.61 50.45 1.30
CA THR A 95 11.79 50.78 2.47
C THR A 95 10.59 49.84 2.51
N LEU A 96 10.43 49.10 3.62
CA LEU A 96 9.50 48.00 3.73
C LEU A 96 8.27 48.35 4.56
N GLY A 97 7.10 47.90 4.10
CA GLY A 97 5.87 47.90 4.86
C GLY A 97 5.87 46.92 6.02
N GLU A 98 4.86 47.05 6.88
CA GLU A 98 4.68 46.15 8.04
C GLU A 98 4.57 44.68 7.59
N GLY A 99 5.22 43.77 8.35
CA GLY A 99 5.20 42.31 8.10
C GLY A 99 6.29 41.79 7.16
N LEU A 100 7.09 42.68 6.55
CA LEU A 100 8.22 42.30 5.69
C LEU A 100 9.55 42.43 6.43
N SER A 101 10.50 41.55 6.10
CA SER A 101 11.87 41.56 6.67
C SER A 101 12.90 41.87 5.59
N ALA A 102 13.85 42.78 5.91
CA ALA A 102 14.92 43.10 4.98
C ALA A 102 15.83 41.91 4.63
N SER A 103 15.88 40.88 5.48
CA SER A 103 16.63 39.66 5.20
C SER A 103 16.06 38.82 4.04
N ASP A 104 14.79 39.02 3.68
CA ASP A 104 14.12 38.29 2.61
C ASP A 104 14.34 38.94 1.24
N PHE A 105 14.87 40.16 1.23
CA PHE A 105 15.18 40.91 0.01
C PHE A 105 16.65 40.89 -0.33
N GLY A 106 16.93 40.91 -1.63
CA GLY A 106 18.27 41.00 -2.18
C GLY A 106 18.29 41.80 -3.47
N GLU A 107 19.47 41.87 -4.08
CA GLU A 107 19.68 42.55 -5.36
C GLU A 107 20.52 41.65 -6.26
N ILE A 108 20.16 41.58 -7.53
CA ILE A 108 20.97 40.99 -8.59
C ILE A 108 21.37 42.08 -9.61
N THR A 109 22.50 41.85 -10.27
CA THR A 109 22.89 42.57 -11.48
C THR A 109 22.70 41.64 -12.67
N ARG A 110 21.83 42.01 -13.56
CA ARG A 110 21.47 41.26 -14.76
C ARG A 110 22.58 41.29 -15.81
N GLU A 111 22.52 40.43 -16.79
CA GLU A 111 23.48 40.39 -17.91
C GLU A 111 23.50 41.70 -18.72
N ASP A 112 22.35 42.40 -18.82
CA ASP A 112 22.22 43.71 -19.47
C ASP A 112 22.76 44.86 -18.63
N GLY A 113 23.23 44.57 -17.40
CA GLY A 113 23.81 45.54 -16.46
C GLY A 113 22.80 46.28 -15.59
N TYR A 114 21.49 46.05 -15.77
CA TYR A 114 20.46 46.62 -14.87
C TYR A 114 20.42 45.85 -13.55
N LYS A 115 20.08 46.58 -12.49
CA LYS A 115 19.83 45.99 -11.17
C LYS A 115 18.35 45.61 -11.05
N GLN A 116 18.10 44.58 -10.28
CA GLN A 116 16.75 44.10 -9.99
C GLN A 116 16.64 43.63 -8.54
N THR A 117 15.58 44.01 -7.85
CA THR A 117 15.28 43.55 -6.49
C THR A 117 14.77 42.11 -6.54
N THR A 118 15.20 41.30 -5.56
CA THR A 118 14.73 39.92 -5.35
C THR A 118 14.01 39.82 -4.02
N TYR A 119 13.05 38.88 -3.93
CA TYR A 119 12.42 38.44 -2.69
C TYR A 119 12.61 36.94 -2.52
N GLN A 120 13.17 36.52 -1.37
CA GLN A 120 13.55 35.13 -1.11
C GLN A 120 14.38 34.49 -2.25
N GLY A 121 15.20 35.34 -2.90
CA GLY A 121 16.06 34.97 -4.01
C GLY A 121 15.37 34.90 -5.38
N TRP A 122 14.09 35.21 -5.47
CA TRP A 122 13.35 35.31 -6.74
C TRP A 122 13.33 36.76 -7.23
N PRO A 123 13.79 37.06 -8.49
CA PRO A 123 13.65 38.38 -9.10
C PRO A 123 12.20 38.82 -9.19
N LEU A 124 11.96 40.11 -8.96
CA LEU A 124 10.62 40.71 -8.92
C LEU A 124 10.32 41.49 -10.20
N TYR A 125 9.09 41.35 -10.68
CA TYR A 125 8.60 41.98 -11.92
C TYR A 125 7.23 42.60 -11.74
N TYR A 126 6.90 43.52 -12.61
CA TYR A 126 5.54 43.99 -12.84
C TYR A 126 4.89 43.26 -14.02
N PHE A 127 3.58 43.42 -14.19
CA PHE A 127 2.86 43.00 -15.38
C PHE A 127 2.18 44.16 -16.07
N MET A 128 2.51 44.39 -17.35
CA MET A 128 1.99 45.52 -18.13
C MET A 128 0.46 45.62 -18.23
N SER A 129 -0.25 44.51 -18.05
CA SER A 129 -1.71 44.49 -18.17
C SER A 129 -2.43 44.69 -16.82
N ASP A 130 -1.69 44.89 -15.74
CA ASP A 130 -2.26 45.40 -14.49
C ASP A 130 -2.48 46.89 -14.63
N ASN A 131 -3.72 47.35 -14.49
CA ASN A 131 -4.13 48.71 -14.78
C ASN A 131 -4.53 49.49 -13.52
N ALA A 132 -4.68 48.80 -12.40
CA ALA A 132 -5.06 49.39 -11.12
C ALA A 132 -4.31 48.69 -9.96
N PRO A 133 -4.06 49.42 -8.85
CA PRO A 133 -3.50 48.83 -7.64
C PRO A 133 -4.24 47.58 -7.20
N GLY A 134 -3.48 46.51 -6.94
CA GLY A 134 -4.02 45.21 -6.53
C GLY A 134 -4.54 44.33 -7.66
N ASP A 135 -4.46 44.74 -8.93
CA ASP A 135 -4.69 43.86 -10.06
C ASP A 135 -3.65 42.71 -10.05
N THR A 136 -4.09 41.50 -10.39
CA THR A 136 -3.23 40.31 -10.43
C THR A 136 -3.46 39.52 -11.73
N ASN A 137 -3.62 40.24 -12.86
CA ASN A 137 -3.87 39.65 -14.17
C ASN A 137 -2.68 38.85 -14.72
N GLY A 138 -1.50 39.02 -14.09
CA GLY A 138 -0.28 38.30 -14.44
C GLY A 138 -0.16 36.90 -13.80
N ASP A 139 -1.01 36.57 -12.81
CA ASP A 139 -0.95 35.26 -12.16
C ASP A 139 -1.32 34.15 -13.12
N ASP A 140 -0.53 33.06 -13.09
CA ASP A 140 -0.66 31.87 -13.93
C ASP A 140 -0.54 32.12 -15.46
N VAL A 141 -0.02 33.29 -15.89
CA VAL A 141 0.21 33.56 -17.31
C VAL A 141 1.22 32.53 -17.87
N ASN A 142 0.77 31.77 -18.87
CA ASN A 142 1.52 30.69 -19.51
C ASN A 142 2.02 29.60 -18.54
N ASN A 143 1.45 29.49 -17.33
CA ASN A 143 1.86 28.58 -16.26
C ASN A 143 3.33 28.78 -15.81
N ILE A 144 3.85 29.99 -15.92
CA ILE A 144 5.24 30.34 -15.57
C ILE A 144 5.40 31.68 -14.83
N TRP A 145 4.30 32.43 -14.63
CA TRP A 145 4.30 33.67 -13.88
C TRP A 145 3.34 33.58 -12.70
N TYR A 146 3.78 33.96 -11.51
CA TYR A 146 2.96 33.87 -10.30
C TYR A 146 3.07 35.15 -9.50
N VAL A 147 1.92 35.65 -8.99
CA VAL A 147 1.92 36.80 -8.10
C VAL A 147 2.80 36.52 -6.89
N ALA A 148 3.66 37.47 -6.52
CA ALA A 148 4.58 37.28 -5.41
C ALA A 148 3.81 37.33 -4.08
N LYS A 149 3.96 36.25 -3.27
CA LYS A 149 3.37 36.12 -1.93
C LYS A 149 4.47 35.96 -0.88
N PRO A 150 4.26 36.50 0.35
CA PRO A 150 5.26 36.39 1.42
C PRO A 150 5.43 34.97 1.94
N ASP A 151 4.36 34.16 1.87
CA ASP A 151 4.22 32.88 2.58
C ASP A 151 4.31 31.67 1.64
N TYR A 152 4.92 31.80 0.47
CA TYR A 152 5.16 30.66 -0.39
C TYR A 152 6.09 29.63 0.28
N SER A 153 5.61 28.41 0.44
CA SER A 153 6.41 27.26 0.86
C SER A 153 7.07 26.56 -0.32
N LEU A 154 6.38 26.57 -1.46
CA LEU A 154 6.80 25.95 -2.72
C LEU A 154 6.71 26.96 -3.86
N MET A 155 7.48 26.69 -4.90
CA MET A 155 7.41 27.36 -6.19
C MET A 155 7.34 26.32 -7.32
N TYR A 156 6.98 26.78 -8.52
CA TYR A 156 6.95 25.96 -9.72
C TYR A 156 7.98 26.47 -10.71
N ALA A 157 9.06 25.73 -10.88
CA ALA A 157 10.18 26.06 -11.74
C ALA A 157 10.00 25.49 -13.16
N ARG A 158 10.66 26.10 -14.14
CA ARG A 158 10.73 25.59 -15.52
C ARG A 158 12.12 25.80 -16.11
N GLU A 159 12.91 24.72 -16.13
CA GLU A 159 14.31 24.77 -16.54
C GLU A 159 14.72 23.50 -17.29
N GLN A 160 15.92 23.55 -17.89
CA GLN A 160 16.61 22.36 -18.40
C GLN A 160 16.99 21.46 -17.22
N LEU A 161 16.63 20.18 -17.27
CA LEU A 161 17.15 19.21 -16.31
C LEU A 161 18.59 18.85 -16.66
N VAL A 162 19.52 19.06 -15.72
CA VAL A 162 20.95 18.76 -15.89
C VAL A 162 21.34 17.71 -14.85
N GLY A 163 21.58 16.48 -15.28
CA GLY A 163 21.89 15.37 -14.41
C GLY A 163 23.23 15.48 -13.68
N HIS A 164 23.42 14.65 -12.65
CA HIS A 164 24.68 14.51 -11.93
C HIS A 164 25.86 14.11 -12.85
N ASP A 165 25.57 13.40 -13.92
CA ASP A 165 26.52 13.01 -14.97
C ASP A 165 26.86 14.13 -15.96
N GLY A 166 26.21 15.29 -15.82
CA GLY A 166 26.41 16.48 -16.67
C GLY A 166 25.67 16.44 -18.00
N ASN A 167 24.81 15.44 -18.23
CA ASN A 167 23.97 15.38 -19.43
C ASN A 167 22.67 16.18 -19.22
N ASN A 168 22.13 16.72 -20.31
CA ASN A 168 20.81 17.31 -20.36
C ASN A 168 19.75 16.22 -20.53
N TYR A 169 18.63 16.37 -19.81
CA TYR A 169 17.51 15.43 -19.82
C TYR A 169 16.20 16.13 -20.17
N LEU A 170 15.34 15.44 -20.89
CA LEU A 170 13.93 15.81 -21.09
C LEU A 170 13.07 15.39 -19.90
N GLY A 171 11.80 15.79 -19.87
CA GLY A 171 10.87 15.43 -18.81
C GLY A 171 10.56 13.93 -18.68
N ASP A 172 10.89 13.14 -19.70
CA ASP A 172 10.82 11.66 -19.70
C ASP A 172 12.16 10.99 -19.32
N TYR A 173 13.13 11.79 -18.89
CA TYR A 173 14.48 11.36 -18.49
C TYR A 173 15.33 10.75 -19.60
N THR A 174 14.95 10.93 -20.87
CA THR A 174 15.83 10.67 -22.01
C THR A 174 16.81 11.82 -22.19
N VAL A 175 18.03 11.53 -22.67
CA VAL A 175 19.04 12.57 -22.94
C VAL A 175 18.56 13.47 -24.07
N GLY A 176 18.55 14.78 -23.81
CA GLY A 176 18.12 15.78 -24.79
C GLY A 176 17.99 17.17 -24.17
N ASP A 177 17.88 18.17 -25.05
CA ASP A 177 17.70 19.58 -24.67
C ASP A 177 16.22 19.94 -24.70
N GLY A 178 15.74 20.51 -23.58
CA GLY A 178 14.35 20.96 -23.42
C GLY A 178 14.01 21.32 -21.99
N GLU A 179 13.15 22.32 -21.83
CA GLU A 179 12.71 22.76 -20.50
C GLU A 179 11.66 21.81 -19.95
N THR A 180 11.76 21.51 -18.66
CA THR A 180 10.80 20.73 -17.89
C THR A 180 10.31 21.59 -16.71
N SER A 181 9.01 21.52 -16.42
CA SER A 181 8.44 22.20 -15.24
C SER A 181 8.39 21.23 -14.08
N TYR A 182 8.71 21.72 -12.86
CA TYR A 182 8.73 20.90 -11.64
C TYR A 182 8.60 21.74 -10.37
N ILE A 183 8.31 21.06 -9.27
CA ILE A 183 8.12 21.66 -7.96
C ILE A 183 9.49 21.85 -7.28
N VAL A 184 9.67 23.03 -6.70
CA VAL A 184 10.82 23.40 -5.88
C VAL A 184 10.34 24.02 -4.55
N ASP A 185 11.17 24.03 -3.52
CA ASP A 185 10.88 24.85 -2.35
C ASP A 185 11.08 26.34 -2.67
N ILE A 186 10.68 27.23 -1.77
CA ILE A 186 10.81 28.67 -1.97
C ILE A 186 12.26 29.11 -2.17
N ASN A 187 13.23 28.35 -1.65
CA ASN A 187 14.65 28.63 -1.85
C ASN A 187 15.19 28.10 -3.19
N GLY A 188 14.33 27.58 -4.07
CA GLY A 188 14.68 27.04 -5.39
C GLY A 188 15.37 25.68 -5.34
N ARG A 189 15.21 24.90 -4.27
CA ARG A 189 15.71 23.52 -4.18
C ARG A 189 14.70 22.55 -4.81
N THR A 190 15.19 21.72 -5.70
CA THR A 190 14.35 20.75 -6.45
C THR A 190 13.79 19.67 -5.54
N LEU A 191 12.50 19.32 -5.74
CA LEU A 191 11.81 18.25 -5.05
C LEU A 191 11.65 17.03 -5.97
N TYR A 192 12.01 15.87 -5.43
CA TYR A 192 12.01 14.58 -6.13
C TYR A 192 11.06 13.59 -5.47
N THR A 193 10.59 12.64 -6.26
CA THR A 193 9.93 11.41 -5.80
C THR A 193 10.85 10.21 -5.97
N PHE A 194 10.59 9.11 -5.28
CA PHE A 194 11.35 7.86 -5.46
C PHE A 194 10.45 6.79 -6.09
N ILE A 195 10.91 6.19 -7.20
CA ILE A 195 10.09 5.27 -8.01
C ILE A 195 9.60 4.02 -7.22
N ASN A 196 10.34 3.60 -6.17
CA ASN A 196 9.97 2.46 -5.35
C ASN A 196 9.17 2.83 -4.10
N ASP A 197 8.82 4.11 -3.91
CA ASP A 197 7.88 4.51 -2.88
C ASP A 197 6.46 4.10 -3.28
N THR A 198 5.60 3.95 -2.28
CA THR A 198 4.20 3.69 -2.47
C THR A 198 3.37 4.77 -1.77
N LYS A 199 2.06 4.78 -2.02
CA LYS A 199 1.18 5.83 -1.52
C LYS A 199 1.35 6.00 -0.01
N ASP A 200 1.79 7.21 0.38
CA ASP A 200 2.00 7.63 1.76
C ASP A 200 3.00 6.75 2.54
N GLN A 201 3.92 6.07 1.83
CA GLN A 201 4.97 5.23 2.42
C GLN A 201 6.34 5.56 1.83
N ASN A 202 7.27 5.90 2.71
CA ASN A 202 8.68 6.11 2.39
C ASN A 202 9.44 4.78 2.50
N ASN A 203 9.80 4.20 1.36
CA ASN A 203 10.53 2.92 1.27
C ASN A 203 12.04 3.10 1.12
N PHE A 204 12.54 4.35 1.13
CA PHE A 204 13.96 4.65 0.96
C PHE A 204 14.69 4.93 2.27
N THR A 205 14.11 5.77 3.14
CA THR A 205 14.83 6.30 4.31
C THR A 205 15.06 5.21 5.36
N ALA A 206 16.32 5.00 5.73
CA ALA A 206 16.67 4.07 6.79
C ALA A 206 16.19 4.55 8.18
N PRO A 207 15.82 3.63 9.12
CA PRO A 207 15.32 4.00 10.45
C PRO A 207 16.26 4.89 11.27
N ASP A 208 17.57 4.80 11.04
CA ASP A 208 18.61 5.60 11.68
C ASP A 208 18.98 6.85 10.88
N PHE A 209 18.29 7.13 9.79
CA PHE A 209 18.57 8.21 8.84
C PHE A 209 19.97 8.18 8.24
N SER A 210 20.68 7.05 8.25
CA SER A 210 22.05 6.93 7.73
C SER A 210 22.17 7.28 6.25
N ASN A 211 21.11 7.12 5.46
CA ASN A 211 21.05 7.47 4.03
C ASN A 211 20.43 8.85 3.73
N ASN A 212 19.95 9.56 4.77
CA ASN A 212 19.30 10.87 4.60
C ASN A 212 20.26 11.97 4.09
N GLY A 213 21.56 11.76 4.17
CA GLY A 213 22.55 12.70 3.61
C GLY A 213 22.63 12.68 2.09
N VAL A 214 22.21 11.60 1.44
CA VAL A 214 22.16 11.47 -0.03
C VAL A 214 20.80 11.94 -0.56
N TRP A 215 19.71 11.48 0.07
CA TRP A 215 18.35 11.86 -0.25
C TRP A 215 17.60 12.32 1.00
N PRO A 216 17.80 13.58 1.42
CA PRO A 216 17.10 14.14 2.56
C PRO A 216 15.59 14.17 2.33
N ILE A 217 14.81 13.78 3.34
CA ILE A 217 13.36 13.95 3.31
C ILE A 217 13.00 15.45 3.27
N ALA A 218 11.95 15.82 2.54
CA ALA A 218 11.47 17.19 2.47
C ALA A 218 10.58 17.49 3.68
N GLU A 219 11.15 18.13 4.71
CA GLU A 219 10.44 18.57 5.92
C GLU A 219 9.90 19.98 5.73
N ILE A 220 8.91 20.11 4.85
CA ILE A 220 8.28 21.41 4.54
C ILE A 220 6.92 21.49 5.22
N THR A 221 6.68 22.56 5.98
CA THR A 221 5.33 22.92 6.40
C THR A 221 4.71 23.72 5.26
N LEU A 222 3.63 23.19 4.69
CA LEU A 222 2.95 23.82 3.59
C LEU A 222 2.11 25.00 4.08
N ASP A 223 2.30 26.16 3.47
CA ASP A 223 1.47 27.35 3.65
C ASP A 223 0.87 27.75 2.30
N GLN A 224 1.42 28.73 1.61
CA GLN A 224 0.97 29.14 0.28
C GLN A 224 1.75 28.40 -0.81
N ILE A 225 1.07 28.13 -1.91
CA ILE A 225 1.65 27.52 -3.13
C ILE A 225 1.23 28.31 -4.36
N PRO A 226 1.98 28.23 -5.49
CA PRO A 226 1.57 28.80 -6.76
C PRO A 226 0.21 28.28 -7.23
N SER A 227 -0.53 29.12 -7.93
CA SER A 227 -1.91 28.87 -8.39
C SER A 227 -2.06 27.63 -9.29
N ILE A 228 -0.99 27.20 -9.96
CA ILE A 228 -0.97 25.96 -10.76
C ILE A 228 -1.03 24.67 -9.92
N LEU A 229 -0.70 24.74 -8.64
CA LEU A 229 -0.69 23.59 -7.72
C LEU A 229 -1.97 23.54 -6.90
N ASP A 230 -2.50 22.34 -6.63
CA ASP A 230 -3.66 22.15 -5.76
C ASP A 230 -3.20 21.67 -4.37
N ASN A 231 -3.65 22.36 -3.32
CA ASN A 231 -3.40 21.96 -1.94
C ASN A 231 -3.91 20.54 -1.63
N ALA A 232 -4.94 20.07 -2.33
CA ALA A 232 -5.48 18.73 -2.16
C ALA A 232 -4.53 17.62 -2.64
N ASP A 233 -3.55 17.94 -3.49
CA ASP A 233 -2.52 17.02 -3.94
C ASP A 233 -1.41 16.78 -2.89
N PHE A 234 -1.36 17.61 -1.83
CA PHE A 234 -0.31 17.52 -0.80
C PHE A 234 -0.83 16.89 0.48
N GLY A 235 0.06 16.17 1.15
CA GLY A 235 -0.15 15.57 2.45
C GLY A 235 1.16 15.46 3.24
N THR A 236 1.13 14.80 4.39
CA THR A 236 2.32 14.54 5.19
C THR A 236 2.31 13.14 5.76
N ILE A 237 3.49 12.55 5.91
CA ILE A 237 3.69 11.26 6.56
C ILE A 237 4.69 11.39 7.71
N ASN A 238 4.61 10.47 8.66
CA ASN A 238 5.61 10.34 9.72
C ASN A 238 6.65 9.30 9.30
N VAL A 239 7.91 9.73 9.22
CA VAL A 239 9.05 8.87 8.91
C VAL A 239 9.95 8.82 10.14
N TYR A 240 9.85 7.75 10.92
CA TYR A 240 10.62 7.53 12.15
C TYR A 240 10.66 8.73 13.11
N GLY A 241 9.51 9.42 13.27
CA GLY A 241 9.36 10.57 14.16
C GLY A 241 9.60 11.94 13.51
N ARG A 242 9.95 12.00 12.23
CA ARG A 242 10.05 13.24 11.44
C ARG A 242 8.89 13.35 10.45
N THR A 243 8.45 14.58 10.16
CA THR A 243 7.36 14.82 9.21
C THR A 243 7.93 15.07 7.82
N GLN A 244 7.48 14.32 6.84
CA GLN A 244 7.86 14.47 5.44
C GLN A 244 6.64 14.91 4.62
N LEU A 245 6.82 15.89 3.74
CA LEU A 245 5.79 16.34 2.77
C LEU A 245 5.59 15.26 1.71
N THR A 246 4.33 15.07 1.28
CA THR A 246 3.97 14.20 0.14
C THR A 246 3.25 14.99 -0.94
N PHE A 247 3.38 14.56 -2.19
CA PHE A 247 2.65 15.07 -3.33
C PHE A 247 1.96 13.91 -4.06
N ARG A 248 0.62 13.95 -4.17
CA ARG A 248 -0.20 12.84 -4.73
C ARG A 248 0.12 11.48 -4.12
N GLY A 249 0.44 11.48 -2.81
CA GLY A 249 0.84 10.30 -2.07
C GLY A 249 2.32 9.92 -2.20
N TRP A 250 3.09 10.53 -3.09
CA TRP A 250 4.53 10.33 -3.17
C TRP A 250 5.26 11.11 -2.08
N PRO A 251 6.09 10.46 -1.22
CA PRO A 251 7.04 11.14 -0.36
C PRO A 251 7.99 12.02 -1.16
N LEU A 252 8.25 13.25 -0.69
CA LEU A 252 9.12 14.20 -1.38
C LEU A 252 10.50 14.26 -0.73
N TYR A 253 11.53 14.36 -1.57
CA TYR A 253 12.93 14.39 -1.17
C TYR A 253 13.68 15.53 -1.84
N TYR A 254 14.81 15.87 -1.21
CA TYR A 254 15.87 16.64 -1.84
C TYR A 254 16.98 15.71 -2.30
N PHE A 255 17.86 16.20 -3.19
CA PHE A 255 19.11 15.53 -3.49
C PHE A 255 20.26 16.22 -2.76
N GLY A 256 21.02 15.49 -1.96
CA GLY A 256 22.08 16.07 -1.10
C GLY A 256 23.26 16.69 -1.87
N GLN A 257 23.36 16.43 -3.18
CA GLN A 257 24.39 17.02 -4.05
C GLN A 257 23.84 18.15 -4.94
N ASP A 258 22.59 18.56 -4.78
CA ASP A 258 22.07 19.82 -5.29
C ASP A 258 22.59 20.93 -4.34
N ALA A 259 23.79 21.43 -4.66
CA ALA A 259 24.56 22.28 -3.76
C ALA A 259 24.21 23.76 -3.89
N VAL A 260 23.67 24.15 -5.02
CA VAL A 260 23.29 25.53 -5.32
C VAL A 260 21.83 25.59 -5.76
N ARG A 261 21.24 26.79 -5.59
CA ARG A 261 19.91 27.09 -6.09
C ARG A 261 19.83 26.78 -7.59
N GLY A 262 18.76 26.11 -8.05
CA GLY A 262 18.60 25.72 -9.44
C GLY A 262 19.18 24.36 -9.81
N ASP A 263 20.01 23.75 -8.97
CA ASP A 263 20.48 22.38 -9.23
C ASP A 263 19.31 21.39 -9.28
N ASN A 264 19.37 20.47 -10.26
CA ASN A 264 18.41 19.35 -10.41
C ASN A 264 19.14 18.05 -10.78
N LYS A 265 20.34 17.86 -10.18
CA LYS A 265 21.26 16.76 -10.49
C LYS A 265 20.74 15.38 -10.14
N GLY A 266 19.79 15.30 -9.23
CA GLY A 266 19.18 14.04 -8.80
C GLY A 266 18.52 13.24 -9.92
N VAL A 267 18.13 13.88 -11.03
CA VAL A 267 17.41 13.24 -12.15
C VAL A 267 18.16 12.08 -12.80
N SER A 268 19.50 12.03 -12.67
CA SER A 268 20.33 10.95 -13.23
C SER A 268 21.04 10.09 -12.19
N PHE A 269 20.79 10.28 -10.89
CA PHE A 269 21.46 9.54 -9.81
C PHE A 269 20.50 8.59 -9.08
N PRO A 270 20.81 7.27 -8.94
CA PRO A 270 21.96 6.55 -9.52
C PRO A 270 21.80 6.25 -11.01
N ALA A 271 20.61 6.42 -11.55
CA ALA A 271 20.28 6.29 -12.95
C ALA A 271 19.09 7.19 -13.33
N PRO A 272 18.95 7.60 -14.59
CA PRO A 272 17.81 8.41 -15.03
C PRO A 272 16.46 7.76 -14.74
N GLY A 273 15.51 8.57 -14.23
CA GLY A 273 14.15 8.13 -13.91
C GLY A 273 13.96 7.35 -12.61
N VAL A 274 15.03 7.08 -11.84
CA VAL A 274 14.90 6.49 -10.48
C VAL A 274 14.38 7.52 -9.48
N TRP A 275 14.78 8.78 -9.64
CA TRP A 275 14.33 9.91 -8.84
C TRP A 275 13.73 11.00 -9.73
N PRO A 276 12.47 10.83 -10.13
CA PRO A 276 11.78 11.84 -10.91
C PRO A 276 11.59 13.15 -10.14
N VAL A 277 11.65 14.29 -10.82
CA VAL A 277 11.19 15.55 -10.24
C VAL A 277 9.66 15.53 -10.08
N ALA A 278 9.16 16.06 -8.97
CA ALA A 278 7.72 16.20 -8.77
C ALA A 278 7.17 17.32 -9.65
N ASN A 279 6.07 17.09 -10.36
CA ASN A 279 5.40 18.08 -11.23
C ASN A 279 3.89 17.81 -11.35
N VAL A 280 3.16 18.68 -12.02
CA VAL A 280 1.70 18.58 -12.21
C VAL A 280 1.27 17.33 -13.02
N ASP A 281 2.17 16.70 -13.75
CA ASP A 281 1.92 15.47 -14.51
C ASP A 281 2.31 14.20 -13.71
N THR A 282 2.91 14.36 -12.52
CA THR A 282 3.25 13.21 -11.66
C THR A 282 1.97 12.42 -11.33
N PRO A 283 1.91 11.11 -11.66
CA PRO A 283 0.73 10.30 -11.36
C PRO A 283 0.54 10.13 -9.85
N VAL A 284 -0.63 9.70 -9.43
CA VAL A 284 -0.85 9.30 -8.02
C VAL A 284 0.06 8.11 -7.69
N ALA A 285 0.67 8.13 -6.49
CA ALA A 285 1.54 7.07 -6.03
C ALA A 285 0.79 5.71 -6.00
N PRO A 286 1.45 4.62 -6.41
CA PRO A 286 0.85 3.30 -6.36
C PRO A 286 0.57 2.90 -4.91
N VAL A 287 -0.55 2.22 -4.68
CA VAL A 287 -0.82 1.62 -3.36
C VAL A 287 0.14 0.45 -3.17
N ALA A 288 0.72 0.30 -1.98
CA ALA A 288 1.51 -0.87 -1.65
C ALA A 288 0.65 -2.12 -1.86
N GLU A 289 1.15 -3.09 -2.62
CA GLU A 289 0.50 -4.40 -2.68
C GLU A 289 0.59 -5.01 -1.27
N ALA A 290 -0.55 -5.43 -0.74
CA ALA A 290 -0.56 -6.11 0.55
C ALA A 290 0.17 -7.45 0.40
N GLU A 291 1.15 -7.72 1.27
CA GLU A 291 1.87 -8.99 1.23
C GLU A 291 0.93 -10.16 1.49
N SER A 292 1.06 -11.23 0.69
CA SER A 292 0.30 -12.45 0.88
C SER A 292 0.59 -13.04 2.26
N THR A 293 -0.46 -13.33 3.04
CA THR A 293 -0.33 -13.92 4.38
C THR A 293 -0.16 -15.44 4.34
N VAL A 294 -0.63 -16.08 3.26
CA VAL A 294 -0.32 -17.48 2.92
C VAL A 294 0.24 -17.52 1.51
N LYS A 295 1.37 -18.18 1.33
CA LYS A 295 2.15 -18.25 0.09
C LYS A 295 2.28 -19.67 -0.42
N LEU A 296 2.62 -19.80 -1.71
CA LEU A 296 3.08 -21.02 -2.33
C LEU A 296 4.61 -20.98 -2.47
N ALA A 297 5.30 -21.96 -1.89
CA ALA A 297 6.74 -22.12 -2.05
C ALA A 297 7.06 -23.38 -2.83
N ASP A 298 8.08 -23.33 -3.68
CA ASP A 298 8.62 -24.51 -4.35
C ASP A 298 9.60 -25.22 -3.39
N ASN A 299 9.30 -26.47 -3.03
CA ASN A 299 10.15 -27.32 -2.21
C ASN A 299 10.75 -28.45 -3.06
N GLU A 300 12.06 -28.70 -2.93
CA GLU A 300 12.77 -29.68 -3.77
C GLU A 300 12.23 -31.11 -3.62
N THR A 301 11.72 -31.48 -2.43
CA THR A 301 11.24 -32.83 -2.11
C THR A 301 9.74 -32.98 -2.34
N HIS A 302 8.96 -31.92 -1.98
CA HIS A 302 7.51 -32.03 -1.88
C HIS A 302 6.77 -31.29 -3.01
N GLY A 303 7.49 -30.58 -3.91
CA GLY A 303 6.87 -29.72 -4.93
C GLY A 303 6.32 -28.43 -4.32
N LYS A 304 5.14 -28.00 -4.74
CA LYS A 304 4.51 -26.81 -4.15
C LYS A 304 3.94 -27.10 -2.76
N ILE A 305 4.29 -26.25 -1.79
CA ILE A 305 3.82 -26.34 -0.40
C ILE A 305 3.21 -25.00 0.03
N LEU A 306 2.35 -25.04 1.03
CA LEU A 306 1.82 -23.84 1.70
C LEU A 306 2.81 -23.34 2.76
N THR A 307 3.07 -22.06 2.76
CA THR A 307 3.92 -21.38 3.76
C THR A 307 3.24 -20.09 4.25
N ASP A 308 3.72 -19.54 5.35
CA ASP A 308 3.42 -18.18 5.76
C ASP A 308 4.27 -17.13 5.01
N THR A 309 4.18 -15.87 5.43
CA THR A 309 4.94 -14.73 4.85
C THR A 309 6.45 -14.88 4.99
N GLU A 310 6.91 -15.54 6.05
CA GLU A 310 8.32 -15.74 6.36
C GLU A 310 8.90 -16.99 5.69
N GLY A 311 8.03 -17.79 5.04
CA GLY A 311 8.39 -19.05 4.36
C GLY A 311 8.37 -20.26 5.28
N ASN A 312 7.79 -20.16 6.49
CA ASN A 312 7.61 -21.31 7.37
C ASN A 312 6.55 -22.25 6.80
N SER A 313 6.87 -23.54 6.73
CA SER A 313 5.98 -24.56 6.15
C SER A 313 4.76 -24.82 7.01
N LEU A 314 3.63 -25.07 6.36
CA LEU A 314 2.38 -25.42 7.01
C LEU A 314 2.10 -26.92 6.88
N TYR A 315 1.35 -27.47 7.85
CA TYR A 315 1.10 -28.91 7.97
C TYR A 315 -0.37 -29.22 8.23
N PHE A 316 -0.78 -30.43 7.80
CA PHE A 316 -2.05 -31.05 8.15
C PHE A 316 -1.83 -32.16 9.18
N PHE A 317 -2.82 -32.35 10.05
CA PHE A 317 -2.86 -33.44 11.00
C PHE A 317 -3.89 -34.49 10.59
N SER A 318 -3.50 -35.74 10.53
CA SER A 318 -4.36 -36.89 10.12
C SER A 318 -5.61 -37.08 10.97
N LYS A 319 -5.59 -36.58 12.22
CA LYS A 319 -6.72 -36.71 13.15
C LYS A 319 -7.73 -35.58 13.04
N ASP A 320 -7.49 -34.64 12.13
CA ASP A 320 -8.39 -33.52 11.88
C ASP A 320 -9.32 -33.79 10.67
N GLN A 321 -9.60 -35.07 10.40
CA GLN A 321 -10.41 -35.45 9.24
C GLN A 321 -11.80 -34.81 9.25
N ASP A 322 -12.41 -34.66 10.43
CA ASP A 322 -13.72 -34.02 10.61
C ASP A 322 -13.69 -32.50 10.45
N GLY A 323 -12.52 -31.93 10.20
CA GLY A 323 -12.30 -30.50 10.06
C GLY A 323 -12.16 -29.74 11.38
N GLN A 324 -12.11 -30.46 12.51
CA GLN A 324 -11.82 -29.89 13.81
C GLN A 324 -10.38 -30.21 14.24
N SER A 325 -9.81 -29.36 15.09
CA SER A 325 -8.45 -29.55 15.58
C SER A 325 -8.41 -30.56 16.72
N ALA A 326 -7.84 -31.72 16.50
CA ALA A 326 -7.57 -32.73 17.52
C ALA A 326 -6.26 -32.47 18.31
N CYS A 327 -5.43 -31.51 17.87
CA CYS A 327 -4.21 -31.10 18.55
C CYS A 327 -4.53 -30.08 19.65
N GLY A 328 -4.83 -30.55 20.85
CA GLY A 328 -5.16 -29.73 22.01
C GLY A 328 -3.96 -29.43 22.93
N GLU A 329 -4.21 -28.62 24.00
CA GLU A 329 -3.20 -28.33 25.03
C GLU A 329 -2.83 -29.58 25.85
N ALA A 330 -3.76 -30.51 25.98
CA ALA A 330 -3.52 -31.77 26.70
C ALA A 330 -2.49 -32.60 25.95
N GLY A 331 -1.35 -32.84 26.58
CA GLY A 331 -0.25 -33.64 26.01
C GLY A 331 0.81 -32.84 25.26
N GLY A 332 0.77 -31.50 25.27
CA GLY A 332 1.80 -30.64 24.67
C GLY A 332 1.84 -30.67 23.13
N CYS A 333 0.72 -31.06 22.49
CA CYS A 333 0.63 -31.09 21.03
C CYS A 333 0.88 -29.72 20.44
N ILE A 334 0.21 -28.69 20.96
CA ILE A 334 0.34 -27.29 20.49
C ILE A 334 1.75 -26.73 20.69
N ASP A 335 2.47 -27.17 21.72
CA ASP A 335 3.86 -26.75 21.96
C ASP A 335 4.79 -27.23 20.84
N THR A 336 4.49 -28.39 20.24
CA THR A 336 5.26 -28.97 19.14
C THR A 336 4.70 -28.56 17.77
N TRP A 337 3.38 -28.41 17.68
CA TRP A 337 2.63 -28.06 16.47
C TRP A 337 1.78 -26.82 16.69
N PRO A 338 2.39 -25.63 16.72
CA PRO A 338 1.66 -24.39 16.89
C PRO A 338 0.64 -24.17 15.76
N VAL A 339 -0.51 -23.58 16.13
CA VAL A 339 -1.57 -23.28 15.15
C VAL A 339 -1.28 -21.98 14.40
N ILE A 340 -1.76 -21.88 13.17
CA ILE A 340 -1.80 -20.62 12.45
C ILE A 340 -3.22 -20.06 12.43
N TYR A 341 -3.35 -18.76 12.70
CA TYR A 341 -4.58 -18.01 12.47
C TYR A 341 -4.28 -16.73 11.71
N VAL A 342 -4.99 -16.51 10.62
CA VAL A 342 -4.88 -15.32 9.77
C VAL A 342 -6.27 -14.67 9.69
N GLU A 343 -6.40 -13.48 10.29
CA GLU A 343 -7.67 -12.74 10.29
C GLU A 343 -7.97 -12.12 8.91
N ASP A 344 -6.98 -11.43 8.33
CA ASP A 344 -7.08 -10.83 7.00
C ASP A 344 -6.26 -11.69 6.01
N LEU A 345 -6.94 -12.59 5.33
CA LEU A 345 -6.32 -13.55 4.44
C LEU A 345 -6.00 -12.90 3.08
N ILE A 346 -4.72 -12.72 2.81
CA ILE A 346 -4.19 -12.26 1.53
C ILE A 346 -3.41 -13.42 0.92
N LEU A 347 -3.82 -13.84 -0.27
CA LEU A 347 -3.36 -15.07 -0.90
C LEU A 347 -2.39 -14.82 -2.04
N ASP A 348 -1.43 -15.69 -2.17
CA ASP A 348 -0.51 -15.77 -3.30
C ASP A 348 -1.25 -16.18 -4.59
N GLU A 349 -0.66 -15.85 -5.75
CA GLU A 349 -1.20 -16.28 -7.05
C GLU A 349 -1.27 -17.80 -7.12
N GLY A 350 -2.42 -18.33 -7.51
CA GLY A 350 -2.69 -19.77 -7.57
C GLY A 350 -3.43 -20.34 -6.36
N LEU A 351 -3.66 -19.56 -5.30
CA LEU A 351 -4.53 -19.92 -4.18
C LEU A 351 -5.92 -19.28 -4.34
N SER A 352 -6.95 -19.98 -3.86
CA SER A 352 -8.33 -19.49 -3.88
C SER A 352 -8.87 -19.28 -2.47
N ALA A 353 -9.49 -18.13 -2.22
CA ALA A 353 -10.11 -17.83 -0.93
C ALA A 353 -11.21 -18.84 -0.54
N SER A 354 -11.84 -19.50 -1.52
CA SER A 354 -12.85 -20.53 -1.26
C SER A 354 -12.27 -21.80 -0.63
N ASP A 355 -10.96 -22.01 -0.75
CA ASP A 355 -10.27 -23.19 -0.18
C ASP A 355 -9.89 -22.96 1.29
N PHE A 356 -9.95 -21.72 1.76
CA PHE A 356 -9.63 -21.36 3.14
C PHE A 356 -10.89 -21.17 3.98
N GLY A 357 -10.77 -21.48 5.26
CA GLY A 357 -11.82 -21.31 6.26
C GLY A 357 -11.23 -21.03 7.63
N GLU A 358 -12.11 -20.93 8.60
CA GLU A 358 -11.78 -20.69 10.01
C GLU A 358 -12.55 -21.67 10.90
N ILE A 359 -11.91 -22.21 11.91
CA ILE A 359 -12.55 -22.93 13.00
C ILE A 359 -12.31 -22.23 14.33
N THR A 360 -13.21 -22.45 15.27
CA THR A 360 -12.99 -22.13 16.69
C THR A 360 -12.72 -23.42 17.44
N ARG A 361 -11.53 -23.51 18.01
CA ARG A 361 -11.05 -24.68 18.76
C ARG A 361 -11.77 -24.81 20.12
N GLU A 362 -11.62 -25.96 20.79
CA GLU A 362 -12.20 -26.19 22.11
C GLU A 362 -11.71 -25.20 23.19
N ASP A 363 -10.44 -24.73 23.06
CA ASP A 363 -9.86 -23.70 23.93
C ASP A 363 -10.36 -22.28 23.65
N GLY A 364 -11.20 -22.09 22.63
CA GLY A 364 -11.75 -20.82 22.18
C GLY A 364 -10.85 -20.03 21.22
N ALA A 365 -9.63 -20.52 20.92
CA ALA A 365 -8.76 -19.91 19.94
C ALA A 365 -9.26 -20.19 18.51
N LYS A 366 -8.98 -19.28 17.60
CA LYS A 366 -9.26 -19.44 16.17
C LYS A 366 -8.11 -20.10 15.48
N GLN A 367 -8.40 -20.83 14.40
CA GLN A 367 -7.39 -21.49 13.57
C GLN A 367 -7.83 -21.44 12.11
N THR A 368 -6.89 -21.13 11.21
CA THR A 368 -7.11 -21.15 9.76
C THR A 368 -7.12 -22.58 9.24
N THR A 369 -8.02 -22.87 8.30
CA THR A 369 -8.09 -24.17 7.60
C THR A 369 -7.83 -23.99 6.11
N TYR A 370 -7.30 -25.03 5.46
CA TYR A 370 -7.20 -25.15 4.01
C TYR A 370 -7.91 -26.41 3.53
N LYS A 371 -8.86 -26.27 2.59
CA LYS A 371 -9.74 -27.37 2.14
C LYS A 371 -10.37 -28.14 3.30
N GLY A 372 -10.69 -27.38 4.39
CA GLY A 372 -11.30 -27.90 5.60
C GLY A 372 -10.34 -28.62 6.56
N TRP A 373 -9.03 -28.68 6.27
CA TRP A 373 -8.02 -29.19 7.19
C TRP A 373 -7.39 -28.04 7.98
N PRO A 374 -7.38 -28.11 9.33
CA PRO A 374 -6.66 -27.17 10.20
C PRO A 374 -5.17 -27.11 9.87
N LEU A 375 -4.59 -25.92 9.89
CA LEU A 375 -3.19 -25.69 9.55
C LEU A 375 -2.33 -25.46 10.78
N TYR A 376 -1.11 -26.01 10.76
CA TYR A 376 -0.15 -25.97 11.86
C TYR A 376 1.25 -25.64 11.35
N TYR A 377 2.10 -25.16 12.26
CA TYR A 377 3.55 -25.13 12.11
C TYR A 377 4.19 -26.36 12.76
N PHE A 378 5.49 -26.55 12.52
CA PHE A 378 6.31 -27.50 13.23
C PHE A 378 7.50 -26.81 13.91
N MET A 379 7.61 -26.94 15.24
CA MET A 379 8.63 -26.26 16.03
C MET A 379 10.08 -26.64 15.73
N SER A 380 10.31 -27.73 15.00
CA SER A 380 11.66 -28.16 14.60
C SER A 380 12.03 -27.74 13.17
N ASP A 381 11.19 -26.97 12.48
CA ASP A 381 11.56 -26.25 11.28
C ASP A 381 12.32 -24.99 11.71
N ASN A 382 13.56 -24.83 11.25
CA ASN A 382 14.46 -23.77 11.71
C ASN A 382 14.79 -22.75 10.62
N ALA A 383 14.41 -23.03 9.37
CA ALA A 383 14.65 -22.17 8.23
C ALA A 383 13.44 -22.18 7.28
N PRO A 384 13.21 -21.11 6.53
CA PRO A 384 12.19 -21.05 5.49
C PRO A 384 12.31 -22.26 4.53
N GLY A 385 11.18 -22.94 4.28
CA GLY A 385 11.09 -24.11 3.41
C GLY A 385 11.53 -25.43 4.04
N ASP A 386 11.94 -25.45 5.32
CA ASP A 386 12.12 -26.71 6.06
C ASP A 386 10.79 -27.47 6.10
N THR A 387 10.86 -28.80 5.95
CA THR A 387 9.71 -29.69 5.98
C THR A 387 9.97 -30.91 6.88
N ASN A 388 10.67 -30.65 8.01
CA ASN A 388 11.05 -31.74 8.96
C ASN A 388 9.84 -32.37 9.67
N GLY A 389 8.67 -31.73 9.58
CA GLY A 389 7.41 -32.22 10.12
C GLY A 389 6.69 -33.25 9.25
N ASP A 390 7.11 -33.42 7.97
CA ASP A 390 6.44 -34.35 7.07
C ASP A 390 6.66 -35.81 7.54
N ASP A 391 5.58 -36.60 7.52
CA ASP A 391 5.51 -38.02 7.95
C ASP A 391 5.88 -38.26 9.43
N VAL A 392 5.92 -37.23 10.27
CA VAL A 392 6.15 -37.42 11.71
C VAL A 392 5.03 -38.29 12.30
N ASN A 393 5.44 -39.42 12.91
CA ASN A 393 4.55 -40.42 13.47
C ASN A 393 3.51 -40.99 12.49
N ASN A 394 3.67 -40.80 11.19
CA ASN A 394 2.74 -41.19 10.12
C ASN A 394 1.35 -40.51 10.28
N VAL A 395 1.32 -39.29 10.85
CA VAL A 395 0.08 -38.55 11.07
C VAL A 395 0.19 -37.07 10.73
N TRP A 396 1.37 -36.54 10.44
CA TRP A 396 1.60 -35.16 10.06
C TRP A 396 2.12 -35.07 8.62
N TYR A 397 1.55 -34.24 7.80
CA TYR A 397 1.95 -34.09 6.39
C TYR A 397 2.06 -32.60 6.04
N VAL A 398 3.13 -32.25 5.29
CA VAL A 398 3.29 -30.87 4.79
C VAL A 398 2.05 -30.50 3.95
N ALA A 399 1.51 -29.32 4.15
CA ALA A 399 0.32 -28.88 3.43
C ALA A 399 0.65 -28.54 1.97
N LYS A 400 0.02 -29.23 1.04
CA LYS A 400 0.16 -29.01 -0.42
C LYS A 400 -1.17 -28.54 -1.02
N PRO A 401 -1.13 -27.60 -2.00
CA PRO A 401 -2.34 -27.11 -2.63
C PRO A 401 -3.06 -28.18 -3.47
N ASP A 402 -2.30 -29.14 -3.99
CA ASP A 402 -2.73 -30.10 -5.01
C ASP A 402 -3.00 -31.52 -4.46
N TYR A 403 -3.18 -31.66 -3.15
CA TYR A 403 -3.55 -32.97 -2.60
C TYR A 403 -4.90 -33.42 -3.15
N SER A 404 -4.93 -34.59 -3.76
CA SER A 404 -6.15 -35.31 -4.17
C SER A 404 -6.68 -36.20 -3.07
N LEU A 405 -5.76 -36.75 -2.28
CA LEU A 405 -6.03 -37.68 -1.18
C LEU A 405 -5.34 -37.19 0.09
N MET A 406 -5.86 -37.63 1.23
CA MET A 406 -5.25 -37.49 2.54
C MET A 406 -5.22 -38.85 3.26
N TYR A 407 -4.45 -38.96 4.34
CA TYR A 407 -4.37 -40.14 5.18
C TYR A 407 -4.88 -39.80 6.57
N ALA A 408 -6.08 -40.27 6.89
CA ALA A 408 -6.75 -40.00 8.13
C ALA A 408 -6.44 -41.04 9.22
N ARG A 409 -6.59 -40.70 10.47
CA ARG A 409 -6.43 -41.62 11.61
C ARG A 409 -7.46 -41.34 12.70
N GLU A 410 -8.54 -42.16 12.70
CA GLU A 410 -9.68 -41.94 13.57
C GLU A 410 -10.29 -43.26 14.08
N GLN A 411 -11.19 -43.18 15.06
CA GLN A 411 -12.06 -44.27 15.46
C GLN A 411 -13.04 -44.57 14.30
N LEU A 412 -13.11 -45.84 13.88
CA LEU A 412 -14.16 -46.25 12.95
C LEU A 412 -15.49 -46.37 13.66
N VAL A 413 -16.50 -45.66 13.17
CA VAL A 413 -17.88 -45.65 13.72
C VAL A 413 -18.82 -46.16 12.64
N GLY A 414 -19.34 -47.36 12.80
CA GLY A 414 -20.18 -48.01 11.81
C GLY A 414 -21.57 -47.35 11.66
N HIS A 415 -22.25 -47.68 10.58
CA HIS A 415 -23.65 -47.28 10.33
C HIS A 415 -24.60 -47.70 11.44
N ASP A 416 -24.29 -48.79 12.15
CA ASP A 416 -25.04 -49.28 13.30
C ASP A 416 -24.71 -48.58 14.62
N GLY A 417 -23.80 -47.57 14.60
CA GLY A 417 -23.39 -46.77 15.74
C GLY A 417 -22.38 -47.47 16.66
N ASN A 418 -21.86 -48.62 16.29
CA ASN A 418 -20.80 -49.29 17.06
C ASN A 418 -19.42 -48.82 16.62
N ASN A 419 -18.47 -48.82 17.58
CA ASN A 419 -17.05 -48.61 17.31
C ASN A 419 -16.41 -49.90 16.81
N TYR A 420 -15.54 -49.76 15.79
CA TYR A 420 -14.84 -50.86 15.15
C TYR A 420 -13.32 -50.71 15.18
N LEU A 421 -12.63 -51.80 15.36
CA LEU A 421 -11.18 -51.88 15.15
C LEU A 421 -10.86 -52.07 13.66
N SER A 422 -9.59 -51.97 13.29
CA SER A 422 -9.11 -52.18 11.91
C SER A 422 -9.45 -53.55 11.29
N ASN A 423 -9.71 -54.57 12.14
CA ASN A 423 -10.14 -55.90 11.71
C ASN A 423 -11.68 -56.05 11.65
N TYR A 424 -12.42 -54.96 11.78
CA TYR A 424 -13.90 -54.87 11.74
C TYR A 424 -14.60 -55.64 12.87
N THR A 425 -13.89 -55.93 13.99
CA THR A 425 -14.52 -56.36 15.24
C THR A 425 -14.93 -55.16 16.08
N VAL A 426 -16.03 -55.25 16.81
CA VAL A 426 -16.47 -54.17 17.72
C VAL A 426 -15.41 -53.92 18.78
N GLY A 427 -15.01 -52.70 18.93
CA GLY A 427 -13.99 -52.26 19.90
C GLY A 427 -13.57 -50.80 19.67
N GLU A 428 -12.84 -50.24 20.63
CA GLU A 428 -12.31 -48.88 20.60
C GLU A 428 -10.84 -48.89 20.19
N GLY A 429 -10.47 -48.01 19.27
CA GLY A 429 -9.09 -47.86 18.80
C GLY A 429 -9.03 -47.11 17.45
N GLU A 430 -8.04 -46.28 17.31
CA GLU A 430 -7.83 -45.50 16.06
C GLU A 430 -7.34 -46.43 14.93
N THR A 431 -7.83 -46.18 13.74
CA THR A 431 -7.43 -46.84 12.50
C THR A 431 -7.04 -45.79 11.48
N SER A 432 -5.93 -46.02 10.76
CA SER A 432 -5.53 -45.13 9.68
C SER A 432 -6.09 -45.61 8.35
N TYR A 433 -6.52 -44.68 7.48
CA TYR A 433 -7.13 -45.00 6.20
C TYR A 433 -7.08 -43.82 5.21
N ILE A 434 -7.30 -44.15 3.94
CA ILE A 434 -7.27 -43.16 2.86
C ILE A 434 -8.62 -42.43 2.76
N VAL A 435 -8.56 -41.13 2.64
CA VAL A 435 -9.70 -40.26 2.38
C VAL A 435 -9.38 -39.35 1.19
N ASP A 436 -10.38 -38.75 0.55
CA ASP A 436 -10.10 -37.68 -0.39
C ASP A 436 -9.77 -36.38 0.35
N ILE A 437 -9.37 -35.35 -0.38
CA ILE A 437 -8.98 -34.05 0.23
C ILE A 437 -10.13 -33.40 1.00
N ASP A 438 -11.38 -33.69 0.64
CA ASP A 438 -12.57 -33.20 1.36
C ASP A 438 -12.88 -34.02 2.63
N GLY A 439 -12.04 -34.98 2.99
CA GLY A 439 -12.17 -35.83 4.19
C GLY A 439 -13.21 -36.93 4.04
N ARG A 440 -13.62 -37.31 2.82
CA ARG A 440 -14.54 -38.42 2.59
C ARG A 440 -13.80 -39.74 2.54
N THR A 441 -14.28 -40.71 3.30
CA THR A 441 -13.66 -42.04 3.43
C THR A 441 -13.73 -42.85 2.14
N LEU A 442 -12.61 -43.53 1.78
CA LEU A 442 -12.53 -44.39 0.64
C LEU A 442 -12.57 -45.86 1.06
N TYR A 443 -13.42 -46.61 0.40
CA TYR A 443 -13.68 -48.03 0.66
C TYR A 443 -13.33 -48.90 -0.53
N THR A 444 -13.04 -50.18 -0.25
CA THR A 444 -12.96 -51.28 -1.24
C THR A 444 -14.16 -52.19 -1.09
N PHE A 445 -14.47 -52.97 -2.11
CA PHE A 445 -15.53 -53.98 -2.01
C PHE A 445 -14.91 -55.40 -1.97
N ALA A 446 -15.24 -56.20 -0.95
CA ALA A 446 -14.64 -57.51 -0.73
C ALA A 446 -14.83 -58.51 -1.88
N ASN A 447 -15.81 -58.32 -2.75
CA ASN A 447 -16.06 -59.17 -3.92
C ASN A 447 -15.48 -58.63 -5.23
N ASP A 448 -14.79 -57.49 -5.20
CA ASP A 448 -14.06 -57.00 -6.37
C ASP A 448 -12.79 -57.83 -6.60
N THR A 449 -12.26 -57.75 -7.80
CA THR A 449 -11.02 -58.36 -8.19
C THR A 449 -10.10 -57.35 -8.85
N ASN A 450 -8.84 -57.71 -9.06
CA ASN A 450 -7.83 -56.80 -9.56
C ASN A 450 -8.28 -56.09 -10.84
N GLY A 451 -8.49 -54.77 -10.73
CA GLY A 451 -8.94 -53.89 -11.82
C GLY A 451 -10.37 -54.15 -12.29
N GLN A 452 -11.20 -54.83 -11.50
CA GLN A 452 -12.61 -55.11 -11.88
C GLN A 452 -13.59 -54.70 -10.79
N ASN A 453 -14.49 -53.79 -11.15
CA ASN A 453 -15.63 -53.41 -10.34
C ASN A 453 -16.79 -54.40 -10.56
N ASN A 454 -17.08 -55.20 -9.54
CA ASN A 454 -18.15 -56.21 -9.57
C ASN A 454 -19.44 -55.74 -8.90
N PHE A 455 -19.49 -54.50 -8.41
CA PHE A 455 -20.63 -53.96 -7.69
C PHE A 455 -21.50 -53.04 -8.54
N THR A 456 -20.89 -52.10 -9.27
CA THR A 456 -21.62 -51.06 -9.96
C THR A 456 -22.44 -51.57 -11.11
N ALA A 457 -23.78 -51.33 -11.08
CA ALA A 457 -24.68 -51.70 -12.16
C ALA A 457 -24.41 -50.87 -13.44
N PRO A 458 -24.61 -51.46 -14.65
CA PRO A 458 -24.35 -50.76 -15.91
C PRO A 458 -25.13 -49.44 -16.09
N ASP A 459 -26.25 -49.28 -15.43
CA ASP A 459 -27.12 -48.08 -15.44
C ASP A 459 -26.85 -47.19 -14.22
N PHE A 460 -25.86 -47.50 -13.41
CA PHE A 460 -25.52 -46.78 -12.17
C PHE A 460 -26.67 -46.70 -11.16
N SER A 461 -27.67 -47.56 -11.24
CA SER A 461 -28.86 -47.55 -10.35
C SER A 461 -28.48 -47.77 -8.87
N ASN A 462 -27.36 -48.43 -8.57
CA ASN A 462 -26.85 -48.64 -7.22
C ASN A 462 -25.73 -47.65 -6.79
N ASN A 463 -25.33 -46.73 -7.67
CA ASN A 463 -24.23 -45.79 -7.39
C ASN A 463 -24.59 -44.76 -6.27
N GLY A 464 -25.90 -44.58 -5.97
CA GLY A 464 -26.30 -43.72 -4.84
C GLY A 464 -26.00 -44.28 -3.46
N VAL A 465 -25.80 -45.65 -3.35
CA VAL A 465 -25.43 -46.28 -2.08
C VAL A 465 -23.92 -46.39 -1.96
N TRP A 466 -23.27 -46.79 -3.04
CA TRP A 466 -21.80 -46.90 -3.12
C TRP A 466 -21.30 -46.21 -4.38
N PRO A 467 -21.17 -44.86 -4.34
CA PRO A 467 -20.61 -44.12 -5.46
C PRO A 467 -19.19 -44.54 -5.78
N ILE A 468 -18.86 -44.66 -7.06
CA ILE A 468 -17.47 -44.89 -7.49
C ILE A 468 -16.65 -43.61 -7.19
N ALA A 469 -15.40 -43.79 -6.78
CA ALA A 469 -14.47 -42.69 -6.53
C ALA A 469 -13.88 -42.21 -7.87
N GLU A 470 -14.40 -41.10 -8.40
CA GLU A 470 -13.92 -40.48 -9.63
C GLU A 470 -12.91 -39.37 -9.28
N ILE A 471 -11.77 -39.75 -8.77
CA ILE A 471 -10.69 -38.85 -8.36
C ILE A 471 -9.60 -38.88 -9.43
N THR A 472 -9.23 -37.69 -9.92
CA THR A 472 -7.98 -37.53 -10.67
C THR A 472 -6.86 -37.39 -9.66
N LEU A 473 -5.93 -38.35 -9.67
CA LEU A 473 -4.82 -38.34 -8.74
C LEU A 473 -3.80 -37.26 -9.16
N ASP A 474 -3.45 -36.38 -8.23
CA ASP A 474 -2.35 -35.43 -8.36
C ASP A 474 -1.34 -35.71 -7.23
N GLN A 475 -1.27 -34.87 -6.23
CA GLN A 475 -0.42 -35.05 -5.07
C GLN A 475 -1.11 -35.92 -4.00
N ILE A 476 -0.31 -36.69 -3.28
CA ILE A 476 -0.74 -37.55 -2.16
C ILE A 476 0.23 -37.38 -0.98
N PRO A 477 -0.19 -37.70 0.26
CA PRO A 477 0.69 -37.72 1.42
C PRO A 477 1.88 -38.68 1.23
N SER A 478 3.02 -38.34 1.81
CA SER A 478 4.30 -39.07 1.67
C SER A 478 4.25 -40.54 2.08
N ILE A 479 3.32 -40.92 2.98
CA ILE A 479 3.10 -42.30 3.39
C ILE A 479 2.51 -43.20 2.29
N LEU A 480 1.89 -42.61 1.26
CA LEU A 480 1.26 -43.33 0.16
C LEU A 480 2.20 -43.40 -1.05
N ASP A 481 2.25 -44.54 -1.74
CA ASP A 481 2.99 -44.69 -2.99
C ASP A 481 2.06 -44.49 -4.19
N SER A 482 2.37 -43.57 -5.06
CA SER A 482 1.61 -43.32 -6.28
C SER A 482 1.55 -44.55 -7.22
N ALA A 483 2.53 -45.43 -7.13
CA ALA A 483 2.55 -46.67 -7.89
C ALA A 483 1.47 -47.69 -7.46
N ASP A 484 0.92 -47.56 -6.26
CA ASP A 484 -0.20 -48.36 -5.77
C ASP A 484 -1.56 -47.95 -6.37
N PHE A 485 -1.62 -46.76 -7.02
CA PHE A 485 -2.85 -46.23 -7.60
C PHE A 485 -2.93 -46.49 -9.12
N GLY A 486 -4.14 -46.62 -9.59
CA GLY A 486 -4.46 -46.76 -11.01
C GLY A 486 -5.89 -46.34 -11.29
N THR A 487 -6.36 -46.53 -12.51
CA THR A 487 -7.74 -46.24 -12.90
C THR A 487 -8.33 -47.33 -13.74
N ILE A 488 -9.64 -47.51 -13.66
CA ILE A 488 -10.41 -48.43 -14.51
C ILE A 488 -11.58 -47.69 -15.15
N ASP A 489 -12.03 -48.17 -16.32
CA ASP A 489 -13.31 -47.74 -16.91
C ASP A 489 -14.45 -48.58 -16.35
N VAL A 490 -15.44 -47.88 -15.80
CA VAL A 490 -16.67 -48.48 -15.30
C VAL A 490 -17.84 -47.92 -16.08
N HIS A 491 -18.29 -48.64 -17.11
CA HIS A 491 -19.42 -48.23 -17.97
C HIS A 491 -19.30 -46.81 -18.55
N GLY A 492 -18.06 -46.39 -18.93
CA GLY A 492 -17.76 -45.09 -19.50
C GLY A 492 -17.40 -43.99 -18.48
N ARG A 493 -17.29 -44.33 -17.19
CA ARG A 493 -16.78 -43.44 -16.13
C ARG A 493 -15.47 -43.95 -15.57
N THR A 494 -14.57 -43.06 -15.23
CA THR A 494 -13.24 -43.40 -14.67
C THR A 494 -13.31 -43.54 -13.16
N GLN A 495 -12.93 -44.67 -12.63
CA GLN A 495 -12.86 -44.97 -11.19
C GLN A 495 -11.41 -45.13 -10.75
N LEU A 496 -11.02 -44.50 -9.64
CA LEU A 496 -9.71 -44.65 -9.01
C LEU A 496 -9.61 -46.05 -8.41
N THR A 497 -8.40 -46.68 -8.48
CA THR A 497 -8.09 -47.94 -7.83
C THR A 497 -6.89 -47.80 -6.91
N TYR A 498 -6.84 -48.61 -5.86
CA TYR A 498 -5.71 -48.73 -4.95
C TYR A 498 -5.27 -50.19 -4.82
N ARG A 499 -4.02 -50.53 -5.17
CA ARG A 499 -3.49 -51.90 -5.23
C ARG A 499 -4.39 -52.86 -6.03
N GLY A 500 -5.00 -52.33 -7.10
CA GLY A 500 -5.93 -53.03 -7.96
C GLY A 500 -7.38 -53.07 -7.46
N TRP A 501 -7.67 -52.65 -6.24
CA TRP A 501 -9.03 -52.54 -5.72
C TRP A 501 -9.72 -51.27 -6.26
N PRO A 502 -10.89 -51.36 -6.90
CA PRO A 502 -11.73 -50.21 -7.16
C PRO A 502 -12.13 -49.49 -5.87
N LEU A 503 -12.06 -48.15 -5.87
CA LEU A 503 -12.38 -47.32 -4.70
C LEU A 503 -13.79 -46.73 -4.80
N TYR A 504 -14.47 -46.69 -3.67
CA TYR A 504 -15.85 -46.20 -3.53
C TYR A 504 -15.98 -45.25 -2.35
N TYR A 505 -17.02 -44.45 -2.41
CA TYR A 505 -17.58 -43.74 -1.26
C TYR A 505 -18.77 -44.53 -0.69
N PHE A 506 -19.18 -44.20 0.51
CA PHE A 506 -20.47 -44.62 1.05
C PHE A 506 -21.47 -43.49 1.00
N GLY A 507 -22.61 -43.67 0.36
CA GLY A 507 -23.60 -42.59 0.13
C GLY A 507 -24.31 -42.08 1.40
N GLN A 508 -24.10 -42.72 2.54
CA GLN A 508 -24.60 -42.28 3.85
C GLN A 508 -23.52 -41.73 4.78
N ASP A 509 -22.27 -41.61 4.28
CA ASP A 509 -21.26 -40.74 4.89
C ASP A 509 -21.59 -39.31 4.48
N ALA A 510 -22.45 -38.65 5.30
CA ALA A 510 -23.03 -37.35 4.98
C ALA A 510 -22.18 -36.19 5.46
N GLU A 511 -21.41 -36.42 6.51
CA GLU A 511 -20.54 -35.44 7.14
C GLU A 511 -19.08 -35.78 6.87
N ARG A 512 -18.23 -34.74 6.85
CA ARG A 512 -16.78 -34.89 6.83
C ARG A 512 -16.35 -35.73 8.04
N GLY A 513 -15.48 -36.72 7.84
CA GLY A 513 -15.05 -37.63 8.90
C GLY A 513 -15.91 -38.88 9.09
N ASP A 514 -17.09 -38.94 8.46
CA ASP A 514 -17.90 -40.17 8.50
C ASP A 514 -17.15 -41.36 7.89
N ASN A 515 -17.28 -42.53 8.55
CA ASN A 515 -16.76 -43.81 8.07
C ASN A 515 -17.75 -44.97 8.30
N LYS A 516 -19.05 -44.64 8.17
CA LYS A 516 -20.20 -45.49 8.47
C LYS A 516 -20.27 -46.75 7.60
N GLY A 517 -19.65 -46.71 6.41
CA GLY A 517 -19.62 -47.85 5.48
C GLY A 517 -18.98 -49.12 6.03
N VAL A 518 -18.13 -49.01 7.07
CA VAL A 518 -17.39 -50.15 7.65
C VAL A 518 -18.28 -51.29 8.19
N SER A 519 -19.54 -51.00 8.55
CA SER A 519 -20.50 -51.95 9.06
C SER A 519 -21.67 -52.26 8.13
N PHE A 520 -21.74 -51.63 6.94
CA PHE A 520 -22.87 -51.77 6.03
C PHE A 520 -22.55 -52.64 4.81
N PRO A 521 -23.37 -53.67 4.42
CA PRO A 521 -24.51 -54.20 5.19
C PRO A 521 -24.08 -55.07 6.39
N ASN A 522 -22.82 -55.47 6.43
CA ASN A 522 -22.17 -56.19 7.52
C ASN A 522 -20.69 -55.79 7.61
N PRO A 523 -20.09 -55.85 8.82
CA PRO A 523 -18.68 -55.53 9.00
C PRO A 523 -17.75 -56.34 8.08
N GLY A 524 -16.76 -55.66 7.47
CA GLY A 524 -15.76 -56.27 6.59
C GLY A 524 -16.23 -56.56 5.15
N VAL A 525 -17.49 -56.23 4.77
CA VAL A 525 -17.93 -56.32 3.36
C VAL A 525 -17.36 -55.14 2.55
N TRP A 526 -17.26 -54.00 3.17
CA TRP A 526 -16.68 -52.78 2.60
C TRP A 526 -15.53 -52.28 3.48
N PRO A 527 -14.35 -52.88 3.34
CA PRO A 527 -13.16 -52.43 4.06
C PRO A 527 -12.74 -51.02 3.62
N ILE A 528 -12.27 -50.21 4.55
CA ILE A 528 -11.55 -48.97 4.25
C ILE A 528 -10.24 -49.30 3.52
N ALA A 529 -9.82 -48.41 2.59
CA ALA A 529 -8.50 -48.49 1.97
C ALA A 529 -7.44 -47.91 2.89
N ASN A 530 -6.33 -48.64 3.09
CA ASN A 530 -5.20 -48.20 3.91
C ASN A 530 -3.88 -48.83 3.44
N VAL A 531 -2.75 -48.45 4.05
CA VAL A 531 -1.40 -48.98 3.70
C VAL A 531 -1.24 -50.49 3.93
N ASP A 532 -2.12 -51.11 4.73
CA ASP A 532 -2.12 -52.56 4.99
C ASP A 532 -3.08 -53.31 4.04
N THR A 533 -3.83 -52.61 3.18
CA THR A 533 -4.72 -53.24 2.20
C THR A 533 -3.92 -54.12 1.25
N PRO A 534 -4.22 -55.45 1.19
CA PRO A 534 -3.50 -56.35 0.30
C PRO A 534 -3.81 -56.03 -1.18
N THR A 535 -2.96 -56.49 -2.08
CA THR A 535 -3.28 -56.41 -3.53
C THR A 535 -4.55 -57.19 -3.82
N ALA A 536 -5.39 -56.64 -4.68
CA ALA A 536 -6.64 -57.27 -5.11
C ALA A 536 -6.38 -58.62 -5.79
N PRO A 537 -7.22 -59.64 -5.53
CA PRO A 537 -7.04 -61.00 -6.03
C PRO A 537 -7.21 -61.16 -7.54
#